data_3825955911c62adbe48fdd2aafdd93e4
#
_entry.id   3825955911c62adbe48fdd2aafdd93e4
#
_cell.length_a   1.000
_cell.length_b   1.000
_cell.length_c   1.000
_cell.angle_alpha   90.00
_cell.angle_beta   90.00
_cell.angle_gamma   90.00
#
_symmetry.space_group_name_H-M   'P 1'
#
loop_
_entity.id
_entity.type
_entity.pdbx_description
1 polymer ?
#
loop_
_entity_poly.entity_id
_entity_poly.type
_entity_poly.pdbx_seq_one_letter_code
_entity_poly.pdbx_strand_id
1 'polypeptide(L)'
;MKNFIIILISLISFNVFAAATSSKTDVSSERLEQINNLYEVAEKHIYNNNYDKSLKLLINLAKNDDLGEKKADVYNLLGFSYRKSSNPDLDKSYEAYMTALEHDPKHAGAHEYLGELYMMRGDKDNAMLMLDKLEKLVGVNATEYKDLLKAIDSYQS
;
A
#
# COMPACT_ATOMS: atom_id res chain seq x y z
N MET A 1 -38.92 59.14 -24.45
CA MET A 1 -37.79 58.95 -25.42
C MET A 1 -36.76 58.09 -24.82
N LYS A 2 -36.65 56.87 -25.43
CA LYS A 2 -35.48 55.99 -25.60
C LYS A 2 -34.62 55.72 -24.36
N ASN A 3 -34.89 54.56 -23.74
CA ASN A 3 -34.09 53.30 -23.82
C ASN A 3 -32.69 53.44 -23.28
N PHE A 4 -32.51 52.86 -22.10
CA PHE A 4 -31.28 52.07 -21.72
C PHE A 4 -31.68 51.02 -20.68
N ILE A 5 -32.14 49.88 -21.16
CA ILE A 5 -32.14 48.62 -20.42
C ILE A 5 -31.47 47.63 -21.37
N ILE A 6 -30.25 47.23 -21.11
CA ILE A 6 -29.59 45.97 -21.47
C ILE A 6 -28.15 46.09 -20.93
N ILE A 7 -27.79 45.24 -20.06
CA ILE A 7 -26.55 44.53 -19.75
C ILE A 7 -26.45 44.34 -18.22
N LEU A 8 -27.09 43.32 -17.75
CA LEU A 8 -26.72 42.74 -16.46
C LEU A 8 -27.14 41.24 -16.38
N ILE A 9 -26.72 40.45 -17.36
CA ILE A 9 -26.84 38.97 -17.31
C ILE A 9 -25.61 38.42 -17.99
N SER A 10 -24.47 38.31 -17.30
CA SER A 10 -23.38 37.43 -17.71
C SER A 10 -22.28 37.16 -16.64
N LEU A 11 -22.52 37.40 -15.35
CA LEU A 11 -21.49 37.24 -14.31
C LEU A 11 -21.80 36.16 -13.26
N ILE A 12 -22.88 35.38 -13.42
CA ILE A 12 -23.25 34.37 -12.39
C ILE A 12 -22.82 32.95 -12.77
N SER A 13 -22.48 32.70 -14.04
CA SER A 13 -22.16 31.31 -14.47
C SER A 13 -20.74 30.85 -14.21
N PHE A 14 -19.78 31.74 -13.90
CA PHE A 14 -18.36 31.37 -13.75
C PHE A 14 -17.98 30.95 -12.34
N ASN A 15 -18.68 31.44 -11.32
CA ASN A 15 -18.35 31.13 -9.92
C ASN A 15 -18.86 29.79 -9.44
N VAL A 16 -19.92 29.21 -10.03
CA VAL A 16 -20.48 27.92 -9.62
C VAL A 16 -19.59 26.74 -10.10
N PHE A 17 -18.97 26.88 -11.28
CA PHE A 17 -18.08 25.84 -11.80
C PHE A 17 -16.72 25.80 -11.06
N ALA A 18 -16.16 26.98 -10.74
CA ALA A 18 -14.92 27.07 -9.95
C ALA A 18 -15.11 26.58 -8.51
N ALA A 19 -16.27 26.87 -7.87
CA ALA A 19 -16.57 26.37 -6.54
C ALA A 19 -16.79 24.84 -6.51
N ALA A 20 -17.42 24.27 -7.54
CA ALA A 20 -17.62 22.82 -7.64
C ALA A 20 -16.31 22.06 -7.90
N THR A 21 -15.37 22.63 -8.67
CA THR A 21 -14.04 22.03 -8.91
C THR A 21 -13.13 22.17 -7.70
N SER A 22 -13.15 23.30 -6.99
CA SER A 22 -12.37 23.49 -5.76
C SER A 22 -12.86 22.55 -4.64
N SER A 23 -14.16 22.41 -4.44
CA SER A 23 -14.69 21.50 -3.43
C SER A 23 -14.36 20.02 -3.70
N LYS A 24 -14.30 19.60 -4.97
CA LYS A 24 -13.95 18.22 -5.33
C LYS A 24 -12.47 17.93 -5.16
N THR A 25 -11.59 18.89 -5.47
CA THR A 25 -10.13 18.76 -5.22
C THR A 25 -9.82 18.82 -3.73
N ASP A 26 -10.50 19.64 -2.95
CA ASP A 26 -10.31 19.73 -1.49
C ASP A 26 -10.72 18.43 -0.80
N VAL A 27 -11.85 17.83 -1.17
CA VAL A 27 -12.30 16.53 -0.62
C VAL A 27 -11.35 15.39 -1.00
N SER A 28 -10.79 15.40 -2.21
CA SER A 28 -9.82 14.36 -2.61
C SER A 28 -8.48 14.48 -1.88
N SER A 29 -8.00 15.71 -1.64
CA SER A 29 -6.75 15.95 -0.91
C SER A 29 -6.89 15.59 0.58
N GLU A 30 -8.00 15.96 1.22
CA GLU A 30 -8.31 15.59 2.60
C GLU A 30 -8.40 14.06 2.77
N ARG A 31 -9.00 13.37 1.81
CA ARG A 31 -9.10 11.90 1.83
C ARG A 31 -7.74 11.22 1.69
N LEU A 32 -6.87 11.71 0.80
CA LEU A 32 -5.50 11.22 0.67
C LEU A 32 -4.68 11.45 1.94
N GLU A 33 -4.85 12.59 2.59
CA GLU A 33 -4.21 12.87 3.88
C GLU A 33 -4.68 11.90 4.96
N GLN A 34 -5.98 11.59 5.04
CA GLN A 34 -6.51 10.59 5.97
C GLN A 34 -5.95 9.19 5.70
N ILE A 35 -5.84 8.77 4.44
CA ILE A 35 -5.23 7.50 4.04
C ILE A 35 -3.76 7.45 4.49
N ASN A 36 -2.98 8.49 4.21
CA ASN A 36 -1.58 8.58 4.61
C ASN A 36 -1.42 8.52 6.13
N ASN A 37 -2.21 9.26 6.88
CA ASN A 37 -2.20 9.25 8.34
C ASN A 37 -2.50 7.86 8.91
N LEU A 38 -3.51 7.17 8.38
CA LEU A 38 -3.86 5.81 8.82
C LEU A 38 -2.77 4.79 8.47
N TYR A 39 -2.14 4.95 7.31
CA TYR A 39 -1.02 4.12 6.88
C TYR A 39 0.18 4.29 7.83
N GLU A 40 0.59 5.53 8.14
CA GLU A 40 1.68 5.81 9.08
C GLU A 40 1.40 5.25 10.49
N VAL A 41 0.15 5.32 10.95
CA VAL A 41 -0.25 4.72 12.23
C VAL A 41 -0.13 3.19 12.19
N ALA A 42 -0.47 2.56 11.05
CA ALA A 42 -0.30 1.12 10.87
C ALA A 42 1.18 0.72 10.88
N GLU A 43 2.05 1.46 10.17
CA GLU A 43 3.51 1.27 10.20
C GLU A 43 4.07 1.39 11.62
N LYS A 44 3.66 2.43 12.37
CA LYS A 44 4.07 2.61 13.76
C LYS A 44 3.64 1.44 14.64
N HIS A 45 2.48 0.83 14.40
CA HIS A 45 2.07 -0.38 15.10
C HIS A 45 2.97 -1.58 14.75
N ILE A 46 3.37 -1.73 13.49
CA ILE A 46 4.33 -2.77 13.05
C ILE A 46 5.67 -2.58 13.74
N TYR A 47 6.21 -1.35 13.72
CA TYR A 47 7.48 -1.03 14.38
C TYR A 47 7.48 -1.39 15.88
N ASN A 48 6.33 -1.22 16.54
CA ASN A 48 6.16 -1.57 17.95
C ASN A 48 5.69 -3.03 18.19
N ASN A 49 5.75 -3.90 17.18
CA ASN A 49 5.30 -5.30 17.22
C ASN A 49 3.81 -5.48 17.58
N ASN A 50 2.99 -4.45 17.40
CA ASN A 50 1.55 -4.48 17.64
C ASN A 50 0.80 -4.91 16.37
N TYR A 51 1.13 -6.09 15.83
CA TYR A 51 0.66 -6.55 14.52
C TYR A 51 -0.86 -6.68 14.42
N ASP A 52 -1.56 -7.08 15.50
CA ASP A 52 -3.03 -7.16 15.51
C ASP A 52 -3.71 -5.79 15.36
N LYS A 53 -3.10 -4.73 15.90
CA LYS A 53 -3.61 -3.36 15.72
C LYS A 53 -3.35 -2.86 14.31
N SER A 54 -2.15 -3.10 13.79
CA SER A 54 -1.83 -2.79 12.40
C SER A 54 -2.77 -3.52 11.43
N LEU A 55 -2.98 -4.81 11.65
CA LEU A 55 -3.87 -5.64 10.84
C LEU A 55 -5.29 -5.05 10.73
N LYS A 56 -5.88 -4.62 11.86
CA LYS A 56 -7.21 -3.99 11.86
C LYS A 56 -7.27 -2.70 11.04
N LEU A 57 -6.24 -1.86 11.14
CA LEU A 57 -6.13 -0.61 10.38
C LEU A 57 -5.97 -0.90 8.87
N LEU A 58 -5.08 -1.83 8.52
CA LEU A 58 -4.79 -2.17 7.13
C LEU A 58 -5.96 -2.87 6.45
N ILE A 59 -6.71 -3.73 7.14
CA ILE A 59 -7.97 -4.28 6.61
C ILE A 59 -8.98 -3.17 6.31
N ASN A 60 -9.04 -2.14 7.15
CA ASN A 60 -9.92 -1.01 6.90
C ASN A 60 -9.43 -0.15 5.72
N LEU A 61 -8.12 0.10 5.63
CA LEU A 61 -7.52 0.82 4.50
C LEU A 61 -7.73 0.08 3.18
N ALA A 62 -7.51 -1.24 3.15
CA ALA A 62 -7.64 -2.05 1.94
C ALA A 62 -9.06 -2.06 1.31
N LYS A 63 -10.08 -1.62 2.05
CA LYS A 63 -11.45 -1.46 1.54
C LYS A 63 -11.66 -0.18 0.74
N ASN A 64 -10.68 0.74 0.75
CA ASN A 64 -10.80 1.97 -0.02
C ASN A 64 -10.35 1.73 -1.47
N ASP A 65 -11.20 2.10 -2.42
CA ASP A 65 -10.88 1.98 -3.85
C ASP A 65 -9.83 3.02 -4.30
N ASP A 66 -9.71 4.13 -3.56
CA ASP A 66 -8.89 5.28 -3.92
C ASP A 66 -7.52 5.31 -3.22
N LEU A 67 -6.91 4.15 -2.96
CA LEU A 67 -5.57 4.09 -2.35
C LEU A 67 -4.46 4.62 -3.28
N GLY A 68 -4.72 4.72 -4.58
CA GLY A 68 -3.75 5.23 -5.56
C GLY A 68 -2.42 4.45 -5.49
N GLU A 69 -1.32 5.20 -5.48
CA GLU A 69 0.04 4.64 -5.40
C GLU A 69 0.34 3.91 -4.09
N LYS A 70 -0.40 4.20 -3.00
CA LYS A 70 -0.26 3.51 -1.71
C LYS A 70 -0.81 2.09 -1.71
N LYS A 71 -1.48 1.66 -2.77
CA LYS A 71 -2.17 0.37 -2.76
C LYS A 71 -1.22 -0.80 -2.57
N ALA A 72 -0.09 -0.81 -3.27
CA ALA A 72 0.92 -1.84 -3.12
C ALA A 72 1.51 -1.87 -1.70
N ASP A 73 1.87 -0.71 -1.15
CA ASP A 73 2.38 -0.57 0.21
C ASP A 73 1.39 -1.11 1.26
N VAL A 74 0.11 -0.72 1.15
CA VAL A 74 -0.95 -1.15 2.08
C VAL A 74 -1.10 -2.67 2.06
N TYR A 75 -1.16 -3.29 0.88
CA TYR A 75 -1.28 -4.74 0.76
C TYR A 75 -0.01 -5.47 1.20
N ASN A 76 1.18 -4.92 0.97
CA ASN A 76 2.42 -5.45 1.50
C ASN A 76 2.41 -5.51 3.04
N LEU A 77 2.08 -4.40 3.71
CA LEU A 77 1.99 -4.36 5.17
C LEU A 77 0.82 -5.21 5.72
N LEU A 78 -0.27 -5.33 4.96
CA LEU A 78 -1.39 -6.21 5.30
C LEU A 78 -0.94 -7.68 5.33
N GLY A 79 -0.21 -8.12 4.31
CA GLY A 79 0.39 -9.45 4.26
C GLY A 79 1.35 -9.71 5.41
N PHE A 80 2.22 -8.74 5.71
CA PHE A 80 3.13 -8.81 6.85
C PHE A 80 2.38 -8.93 8.19
N SER A 81 1.32 -8.13 8.37
CA SER A 81 0.53 -8.15 9.60
C SER A 81 -0.26 -9.45 9.76
N TYR A 82 -0.81 -10.04 8.69
CA TYR A 82 -1.42 -11.38 8.74
C TYR A 82 -0.42 -12.44 9.19
N ARG A 83 0.81 -12.40 8.68
CA ARG A 83 1.86 -13.36 9.01
C ARG A 83 2.37 -13.24 10.44
N LYS A 84 2.40 -12.03 10.98
CA LYS A 84 3.00 -11.70 12.29
C LYS A 84 1.97 -11.52 13.42
N SER A 85 0.67 -11.52 13.13
CA SER A 85 -0.39 -11.37 14.15
C SER A 85 -0.38 -12.50 15.18
N SER A 86 -1.10 -12.30 16.27
CA SER A 86 -1.25 -13.31 17.33
C SER A 86 -1.94 -14.60 16.84
N ASN A 87 -2.69 -14.52 15.74
CA ASN A 87 -3.28 -15.66 15.03
C ASN A 87 -2.91 -15.58 13.55
N PRO A 88 -1.72 -16.07 13.14
CA PRO A 88 -1.22 -15.95 11.78
C PRO A 88 -2.13 -16.62 10.74
N ASP A 89 -2.40 -15.91 9.64
CA ASP A 89 -3.13 -16.43 8.49
C ASP A 89 -2.22 -16.33 7.26
N LEU A 90 -1.50 -17.43 6.97
CA LEU A 90 -0.52 -17.45 5.90
C LEU A 90 -1.16 -17.42 4.51
N ASP A 91 -2.42 -17.85 4.37
CA ASP A 91 -3.11 -17.80 3.08
C ASP A 91 -3.52 -16.36 2.76
N LYS A 92 -4.10 -15.63 3.71
CA LYS A 92 -4.38 -14.20 3.53
C LYS A 92 -3.10 -13.37 3.39
N SER A 93 -2.02 -13.75 4.07
CA SER A 93 -0.72 -13.13 3.86
C SER A 93 -0.24 -13.27 2.42
N TYR A 94 -0.35 -14.48 1.86
CA TYR A 94 -0.01 -14.75 0.46
C TYR A 94 -0.86 -13.92 -0.51
N GLU A 95 -2.18 -13.95 -0.35
CA GLU A 95 -3.12 -13.18 -1.18
C GLU A 95 -2.79 -11.68 -1.14
N ALA A 96 -2.47 -11.14 0.03
CA ALA A 96 -2.11 -9.74 0.17
C ALA A 96 -0.79 -9.39 -0.54
N TYR A 97 0.27 -10.21 -0.41
CA TYR A 97 1.52 -9.98 -1.14
C TYR A 97 1.34 -10.10 -2.65
N MET A 98 0.53 -11.07 -3.10
CA MET A 98 0.21 -11.18 -4.53
C MET A 98 -0.52 -9.93 -5.04
N THR A 99 -1.49 -9.41 -4.27
CA THR A 99 -2.19 -8.17 -4.60
C THR A 99 -1.22 -6.96 -4.63
N ALA A 100 -0.28 -6.88 -3.70
CA ALA A 100 0.75 -5.84 -3.72
C ALA A 100 1.56 -5.88 -5.03
N LEU A 101 1.99 -7.09 -5.45
CA LEU A 101 2.76 -7.29 -6.68
C LEU A 101 1.96 -7.14 -7.97
N GLU A 102 0.62 -7.30 -7.92
CA GLU A 102 -0.27 -6.96 -9.05
C GLU A 102 -0.32 -5.43 -9.27
N HIS A 103 -0.24 -4.65 -8.18
CA HIS A 103 -0.27 -3.18 -8.26
C HIS A 103 1.11 -2.58 -8.50
N ASP A 104 2.16 -3.14 -7.89
CA ASP A 104 3.55 -2.78 -8.17
C ASP A 104 4.40 -4.05 -8.31
N PRO A 105 4.62 -4.53 -9.54
CA PRO A 105 5.47 -5.69 -9.81
C PRO A 105 6.93 -5.54 -9.39
N LYS A 106 7.37 -4.30 -9.06
CA LYS A 106 8.72 -3.99 -8.63
C LYS A 106 8.83 -3.71 -7.13
N HIS A 107 7.78 -3.92 -6.36
CA HIS A 107 7.76 -3.67 -4.94
C HIS A 107 8.72 -4.61 -4.19
N ALA A 108 9.92 -4.13 -3.86
CA ALA A 108 10.98 -4.94 -3.26
C ALA A 108 10.55 -5.61 -1.95
N GLY A 109 9.93 -4.88 -1.02
CA GLY A 109 9.44 -5.44 0.23
C GLY A 109 8.40 -6.55 0.05
N ALA A 110 7.55 -6.48 -1.00
CA ALA A 110 6.59 -7.54 -1.27
C ALA A 110 7.28 -8.82 -1.80
N HIS A 111 8.32 -8.69 -2.61
CA HIS A 111 9.14 -9.84 -3.04
C HIS A 111 9.89 -10.46 -1.85
N GLU A 112 10.48 -9.64 -0.98
CA GLU A 112 11.15 -10.09 0.25
C GLU A 112 10.20 -10.89 1.14
N TYR A 113 9.07 -10.29 1.53
CA TYR A 113 8.15 -10.91 2.48
C TYR A 113 7.41 -12.12 1.91
N LEU A 114 7.14 -12.12 0.60
CA LEU A 114 6.62 -13.31 -0.08
C LEU A 114 7.67 -14.43 -0.10
N GLY A 115 8.94 -14.11 -0.30
CA GLY A 115 10.05 -15.06 -0.20
C GLY A 115 10.16 -15.67 1.20
N GLU A 116 10.09 -14.85 2.24
CA GLU A 116 10.04 -15.34 3.64
C GLU A 116 8.81 -16.23 3.90
N LEU A 117 7.64 -15.85 3.35
CA LEU A 117 6.43 -16.67 3.46
C LEU A 117 6.59 -18.03 2.79
N TYR A 118 7.22 -18.09 1.61
CA TYR A 118 7.55 -19.36 0.95
C TYR A 118 8.48 -20.23 1.82
N MET A 119 9.48 -19.62 2.48
CA MET A 119 10.33 -20.38 3.44
C MET A 119 9.51 -20.93 4.60
N MET A 120 8.58 -20.17 5.17
CA MET A 120 7.68 -20.65 6.24
C MET A 120 6.80 -21.83 5.78
N ARG A 121 6.48 -21.91 4.48
CA ARG A 121 5.72 -23.02 3.87
C ARG A 121 6.59 -24.18 3.41
N GLY A 122 7.92 -24.10 3.58
CA GLY A 122 8.87 -25.10 3.12
C GLY A 122 9.11 -25.06 1.60
N ASP A 123 8.66 -24.03 0.92
CA ASP A 123 8.79 -23.84 -0.54
C ASP A 123 10.04 -23.01 -0.87
N LYS A 124 11.18 -23.66 -0.71
CA LYS A 124 12.49 -23.04 -0.95
C LYS A 124 12.67 -22.59 -2.40
N ASP A 125 12.11 -23.32 -3.35
CA ASP A 125 12.31 -23.02 -4.76
C ASP A 125 11.65 -21.67 -5.11
N ASN A 126 10.44 -21.43 -4.65
CA ASN A 126 9.77 -20.14 -4.83
C ASN A 126 10.44 -19.02 -4.01
N ALA A 127 11.00 -19.30 -2.83
CA ALA A 127 11.79 -18.30 -2.09
C ALA A 127 13.04 -17.88 -2.87
N MET A 128 13.76 -18.82 -3.48
CA MET A 128 14.92 -18.54 -4.34
C MET A 128 14.52 -17.72 -5.59
N LEU A 129 13.35 -17.96 -6.18
CA LEU A 129 12.84 -17.13 -7.27
C LEU A 129 12.58 -15.68 -6.83
N MET A 130 12.11 -15.46 -5.61
CA MET A 130 11.95 -14.11 -5.07
C MET A 130 13.31 -13.44 -4.83
N LEU A 131 14.30 -14.18 -4.37
CA LEU A 131 15.67 -13.68 -4.18
C LEU A 131 16.30 -13.26 -5.53
N ASP A 132 16.17 -14.07 -6.58
CA ASP A 132 16.63 -13.71 -7.94
C ASP A 132 15.95 -12.46 -8.49
N LYS A 133 14.67 -12.30 -8.21
CA LYS A 133 13.93 -11.06 -8.56
C LYS A 133 14.49 -9.85 -7.81
N LEU A 134 14.75 -9.96 -6.52
CA LEU A 134 15.34 -8.88 -5.72
C LEU A 134 16.73 -8.50 -6.20
N GLU A 135 17.57 -9.48 -6.55
CA GLU A 135 18.88 -9.21 -7.13
C GLU A 135 18.78 -8.33 -8.38
N LYS A 136 17.84 -8.63 -9.27
CA LYS A 136 17.61 -7.89 -10.51
C LYS A 136 16.97 -6.52 -10.30
N LEU A 137 16.13 -6.36 -9.27
CA LEU A 137 15.38 -5.13 -9.00
C LEU A 137 16.20 -4.10 -8.23
N VAL A 138 16.86 -4.53 -7.16
CA VAL A 138 17.50 -3.65 -6.17
C VAL A 138 18.99 -3.98 -5.94
N GLY A 139 19.43 -5.14 -6.40
CA GLY A 139 20.83 -5.61 -6.27
C GLY A 139 21.13 -6.26 -4.91
N VAL A 140 22.26 -6.99 -4.86
CA VAL A 140 22.68 -7.78 -3.70
C VAL A 140 23.03 -6.98 -2.44
N ASN A 141 23.17 -5.66 -2.57
CA ASN A 141 23.48 -4.78 -1.44
C ASN A 141 22.25 -4.22 -0.73
N ALA A 142 21.05 -4.36 -1.32
CA ALA A 142 19.80 -3.90 -0.74
C ALA A 142 19.45 -4.70 0.53
N THR A 143 18.71 -4.06 1.43
CA THR A 143 18.28 -4.66 2.70
C THR A 143 17.36 -5.85 2.42
N GLU A 144 16.41 -5.70 1.52
CA GLU A 144 15.40 -6.70 1.15
C GLU A 144 16.06 -7.98 0.62
N TYR A 145 17.10 -7.84 -0.22
CA TYR A 145 17.86 -9.00 -0.70
C TYR A 145 18.58 -9.73 0.43
N LYS A 146 19.27 -8.96 1.29
CA LYS A 146 20.05 -9.52 2.41
C LYS A 146 19.17 -10.21 3.45
N ASP A 147 18.02 -9.62 3.75
CA ASP A 147 17.10 -10.16 4.75
C ASP A 147 16.45 -11.46 4.25
N LEU A 148 16.05 -11.52 2.98
CA LEU A 148 15.55 -12.78 2.40
C LEU A 148 16.65 -13.83 2.29
N LEU A 149 17.87 -13.48 1.85
CA LEU A 149 18.99 -14.42 1.81
C LEU A 149 19.27 -15.02 3.19
N LYS A 150 19.31 -14.18 4.23
CA LYS A 150 19.46 -14.61 5.62
C LYS A 150 18.34 -15.55 6.07
N ALA A 151 17.09 -15.28 5.69
CA ALA A 151 15.96 -16.14 6.00
C ALA A 151 16.12 -17.53 5.34
N ILE A 152 16.56 -17.58 4.08
CA ILE A 152 16.83 -18.82 3.34
C ILE A 152 17.95 -19.62 4.00
N ASP A 153 19.07 -18.97 4.35
CA ASP A 153 20.23 -19.62 4.96
C ASP A 153 19.93 -20.16 6.37
N SER A 154 19.15 -19.42 7.15
CA SER A 154 18.79 -19.84 8.51
C SER A 154 17.85 -21.04 8.57
N TYR A 155 17.12 -21.33 7.49
CA TYR A 155 16.23 -22.49 7.41
C TYR A 155 16.96 -23.79 7.05
N GLN A 156 18.26 -23.74 6.70
CA GLN A 156 19.09 -24.90 6.35
C GLN A 156 19.83 -25.50 7.54
N SER A 157 19.82 -24.83 8.67
CA SER A 157 20.52 -25.22 9.91
C SER A 157 19.55 -25.77 10.95
#